data_ce78183dc7869dce2ffdc17713b9735f
#
_entry.id   ce78183dc7869dce2ffdc17713b9735f
#
_cell.length_a   1.000
_cell.length_b   1.000
_cell.length_c   1.000
_cell.angle_alpha   90.00
_cell.angle_beta   90.00
_cell.angle_gamma   90.00
#
_symmetry.space_group_name_H-M   'P 1'
#
loop_
_entity.id
_entity.type
_entity.pdbx_description
1 polymer ?
#
loop_
_entity_poly.entity_id
_entity_poly.type
_entity_poly.pdbx_seq_one_letter_code
_entity_poly.pdbx_strand_id
1 'polypeptide(L)'
;MWSNTLKKVLFMAGGLGFVGGVHAQYLRTSYFIEGSSARLQLNPALQPTRGFVNVPVLNCFVGASSNVLGITDIIKMLDSGQDVFPNDDLYNRLKDYTRFNVRANTDILSFGWYKGKGFWTASVRLRTDVSSSIPKTMFDYLRNISSLGVNSRSTGIASRAATFQRNISDMEFDITSFTELGVGYSRPINDKLTVGGRFNLLLGLSHTDVEVDNFSLNVEIPDDISQAYSYATSKSHVKTSMKGGGLTFSDVNDGSGNTLRQVDGYNFDMGGFGIAGTGVGIDLGATYKVMDNLTVSASLLDLGFIRWRSGVTTVASSDENAKVEINENNYLNYLSRDFMDLKRFNMFEDKNAVAAYTTKLSSTFLAAYIFRSIPVHFPAAY
;
A
#
# COMPACT_ATOMS: atom_id res chain seq x y z
N MET A 1 16.71 -9.89 -3.24
CA MET A 1 16.27 -10.20 -1.85
C MET A 1 15.26 -9.15 -1.46
N TRP A 2 14.04 -9.27 -2.01
CA TRP A 2 12.91 -8.38 -1.68
C TRP A 2 12.67 -8.45 -0.24
N SER A 3 12.88 -7.39 0.17
CA SER A 3 13.00 -6.96 1.51
C SER A 3 12.10 -7.79 2.40
N ASN A 4 12.72 -8.44 3.32
CA ASN A 4 12.08 -8.89 4.54
C ASN A 4 11.19 -7.77 5.13
N THR A 5 11.35 -6.53 4.70
CA THR A 5 10.62 -5.35 5.13
C THR A 5 9.19 -5.32 4.59
N LEU A 6 8.97 -5.49 3.29
CA LEU A 6 7.61 -5.52 2.74
C LEU A 6 6.88 -6.80 3.14
N LYS A 7 7.61 -7.93 3.19
CA LYS A 7 7.10 -9.18 3.79
C LYS A 7 6.75 -8.96 5.26
N LYS A 8 7.57 -8.25 6.02
CA LYS A 8 7.28 -7.90 7.43
C LYS A 8 6.09 -6.96 7.55
N VAL A 9 5.96 -5.96 6.69
CA VAL A 9 4.81 -5.03 6.67
C VAL A 9 3.53 -5.76 6.28
N LEU A 10 3.56 -6.59 5.24
CA LEU A 10 2.41 -7.43 4.86
C LEU A 10 2.14 -8.53 5.88
N PHE A 11 3.17 -9.09 6.53
CA PHE A 11 3.03 -10.04 7.62
C PHE A 11 2.46 -9.40 8.88
N MET A 12 2.76 -8.12 9.15
CA MET A 12 2.12 -7.33 10.20
C MET A 12 0.67 -7.02 9.89
N ALA A 13 0.36 -6.69 8.63
CA ALA A 13 -1.00 -6.43 8.18
C ALA A 13 -1.86 -7.69 8.17
N GLY A 14 -1.24 -8.83 7.87
CA GLY A 14 -1.90 -10.14 7.76
C GLY A 14 -1.57 -11.11 8.87
N GLY A 15 -0.87 -10.67 9.90
CA GLY A 15 -0.17 -11.45 10.91
C GLY A 15 -0.86 -12.70 11.43
N LEU A 16 -0.96 -13.75 10.64
CA LEU A 16 -1.29 -15.15 10.94
C LEU A 16 -2.10 -15.86 9.83
N GLY A 17 -2.44 -15.19 8.71
CA GLY A 17 -3.43 -15.71 7.74
C GLY A 17 -2.91 -16.12 6.36
N PHE A 18 -1.61 -16.23 6.12
CA PHE A 18 -1.10 -16.71 4.82
C PHE A 18 -1.09 -18.25 4.73
N VAL A 19 -2.23 -18.86 4.98
CA VAL A 19 -2.45 -20.28 4.63
C VAL A 19 -3.73 -20.35 3.79
N GLY A 20 -3.55 -20.45 2.48
CA GLY A 20 -4.63 -20.71 1.53
C GLY A 20 -5.02 -19.50 0.70
N GLY A 21 -5.15 -19.69 -0.60
CA GLY A 21 -5.41 -18.69 -1.64
C GLY A 21 -6.45 -17.66 -1.25
N VAL A 22 -5.99 -16.45 -1.00
CA VAL A 22 -6.85 -15.33 -0.64
C VAL A 22 -7.53 -14.82 -1.90
N HIS A 23 -8.83 -15.03 -2.01
CA HIS A 23 -9.62 -14.50 -3.11
C HIS A 23 -10.04 -13.06 -2.81
N ALA A 24 -9.46 -12.10 -3.51
CA ALA A 24 -9.85 -10.67 -3.47
C ALA A 24 -11.34 -10.42 -3.75
N GLN A 25 -12.05 -11.40 -4.27
CA GLN A 25 -13.49 -11.35 -4.54
C GLN A 25 -14.36 -11.57 -3.29
N TYR A 26 -13.80 -12.09 -2.20
CA TYR A 26 -14.60 -12.48 -1.03
C TYR A 26 -15.42 -11.34 -0.42
N LEU A 27 -14.83 -10.15 -0.27
CA LEU A 27 -15.58 -8.99 0.26
C LEU A 27 -16.76 -8.62 -0.65
N ARG A 28 -16.55 -8.58 -1.97
CA ARG A 28 -17.65 -8.26 -2.91
C ARG A 28 -18.74 -9.32 -2.88
N THR A 29 -18.38 -10.59 -2.76
CA THR A 29 -19.33 -11.70 -2.64
C THR A 29 -20.10 -11.65 -1.32
N SER A 30 -19.41 -11.33 -0.19
CA SER A 30 -20.08 -11.21 1.12
C SER A 30 -21.10 -10.07 1.19
N TYR A 31 -21.03 -9.09 0.30
CA TYR A 31 -22.05 -8.06 0.17
C TYR A 31 -23.45 -8.67 -0.03
N PHE A 32 -23.55 -9.76 -0.77
CA PHE A 32 -24.80 -10.44 -1.14
C PHE A 32 -25.18 -11.56 -0.17
N ILE A 33 -24.32 -11.93 0.78
CA ILE A 33 -24.60 -12.99 1.76
C ILE A 33 -25.26 -12.37 2.99
N GLU A 34 -26.57 -12.54 3.15
CA GLU A 34 -27.36 -11.90 4.23
C GLU A 34 -26.94 -12.30 5.65
N GLY A 35 -26.44 -13.51 5.83
CA GLY A 35 -25.93 -14.01 7.11
C GLY A 35 -24.51 -13.53 7.47
N SER A 36 -23.79 -12.90 6.55
CA SER A 36 -22.41 -12.50 6.75
C SER A 36 -22.28 -11.16 7.47
N SER A 37 -21.52 -11.12 8.57
CA SER A 37 -21.14 -9.89 9.25
C SER A 37 -20.17 -9.02 8.42
N ALA A 38 -19.43 -9.63 7.47
CA ALA A 38 -18.47 -8.94 6.62
C ALA A 38 -19.12 -7.89 5.71
N ARG A 39 -20.41 -8.06 5.37
CA ARG A 39 -21.17 -7.06 4.58
C ARG A 39 -21.25 -5.69 5.25
N LEU A 40 -21.21 -5.64 6.59
CA LEU A 40 -21.21 -4.40 7.37
C LEU A 40 -19.94 -3.55 7.14
N GLN A 41 -18.84 -4.18 6.72
CA GLN A 41 -17.62 -3.45 6.36
C GLN A 41 -17.78 -2.68 5.04
N LEU A 42 -18.69 -3.16 4.18
CA LEU A 42 -18.95 -2.56 2.86
C LEU A 42 -20.11 -1.56 2.89
N ASN A 43 -21.08 -1.75 3.81
CA ASN A 43 -22.18 -0.84 3.98
C ASN A 43 -22.79 -1.02 5.38
N PRO A 44 -22.68 -0.01 6.27
CA PRO A 44 -23.21 -0.09 7.64
C PRO A 44 -24.73 -0.33 7.73
N ALA A 45 -25.49 -0.07 6.67
CA ALA A 45 -26.93 -0.30 6.62
C ALA A 45 -27.34 -1.75 6.31
N LEU A 46 -26.37 -2.61 5.91
CA LEU A 46 -26.63 -4.01 5.58
C LEU A 46 -26.68 -4.89 6.84
N GLN A 47 -27.77 -4.79 7.58
CA GLN A 47 -27.96 -5.57 8.82
C GLN A 47 -27.90 -7.08 8.50
N PRO A 48 -27.11 -7.88 9.25
CA PRO A 48 -27.15 -9.33 9.16
C PRO A 48 -28.46 -9.85 9.79
N THR A 49 -28.86 -11.06 9.44
CA THR A 49 -30.13 -11.65 9.93
C THR A 49 -30.15 -11.94 11.42
N ARG A 50 -29.00 -12.00 12.08
CA ARG A 50 -28.82 -12.28 13.52
C ARG A 50 -27.58 -11.61 14.09
N GLY A 51 -27.51 -11.51 15.42
CA GLY A 51 -26.31 -11.07 16.10
C GLY A 51 -25.13 -12.01 15.85
N PHE A 52 -23.93 -11.49 16.01
CA PHE A 52 -22.69 -12.25 15.77
C PHE A 52 -21.57 -11.86 16.74
N VAL A 53 -20.62 -12.75 16.88
CA VAL A 53 -19.30 -12.52 17.49
C VAL A 53 -18.27 -13.10 16.54
N ASN A 54 -17.34 -12.29 16.10
CA ASN A 54 -16.18 -12.71 15.32
C ASN A 54 -14.93 -12.62 16.20
N VAL A 55 -14.13 -13.67 16.17
CA VAL A 55 -12.85 -13.77 16.87
C VAL A 55 -11.70 -13.78 15.87
N PRO A 56 -10.47 -13.51 16.30
CA PRO A 56 -9.29 -13.49 15.42
C PRO A 56 -9.16 -14.79 14.60
N VAL A 57 -8.43 -14.72 13.49
CA VAL A 57 -8.07 -15.84 12.60
C VAL A 57 -9.09 -16.14 11.48
N LEU A 58 -10.38 -15.88 11.64
CA LEU A 58 -11.38 -16.25 10.63
C LEU A 58 -11.73 -15.12 9.64
N ASN A 59 -11.36 -13.88 9.93
CA ASN A 59 -11.74 -12.69 9.16
C ASN A 59 -10.53 -11.84 8.75
N CYS A 60 -9.64 -12.43 7.95
CA CYS A 60 -8.58 -11.69 7.27
C CYS A 60 -8.95 -11.48 5.81
N PHE A 61 -8.88 -10.25 5.35
CA PHE A 61 -9.19 -9.86 3.98
C PHE A 61 -8.01 -9.13 3.36
N VAL A 62 -7.64 -9.54 2.16
CA VAL A 62 -6.69 -8.81 1.33
C VAL A 62 -7.37 -8.45 0.02
N GLY A 63 -7.46 -7.17 -0.27
CA GLY A 63 -7.94 -6.64 -1.53
C GLY A 63 -6.79 -6.02 -2.30
N ALA A 64 -6.73 -6.24 -3.59
CA ALA A 64 -5.80 -5.53 -4.46
C ALA A 64 -6.54 -4.98 -5.67
N SER A 65 -6.14 -3.81 -6.12
CA SER A 65 -6.63 -3.18 -7.34
C SER A 65 -5.48 -2.51 -8.07
N SER A 66 -5.52 -2.57 -9.39
CA SER A 66 -4.53 -1.91 -10.25
C SER A 66 -5.20 -1.49 -11.54
N ASN A 67 -4.61 -0.50 -12.21
CA ASN A 67 -5.03 -0.07 -13.53
C ASN A 67 -4.52 -0.95 -14.66
N VAL A 68 -3.59 -1.90 -14.35
CA VAL A 68 -2.93 -2.78 -15.35
C VAL A 68 -2.71 -4.19 -14.83
N LEU A 69 -2.23 -4.31 -13.57
CA LEU A 69 -1.78 -5.56 -12.99
C LEU A 69 -2.94 -6.37 -12.42
N GLY A 70 -2.95 -7.68 -12.67
CA GLY A 70 -3.80 -8.59 -11.92
C GLY A 70 -3.26 -8.83 -10.51
N ILE A 71 -4.08 -9.34 -9.61
CA ILE A 71 -3.66 -9.65 -8.23
C ILE A 71 -2.49 -10.65 -8.20
N THR A 72 -2.49 -11.60 -9.14
CA THR A 72 -1.42 -12.60 -9.28
C THR A 72 -0.11 -11.94 -9.69
N ASP A 73 -0.16 -10.92 -10.54
CA ASP A 73 1.02 -10.17 -10.96
C ASP A 73 1.61 -9.39 -9.79
N ILE A 74 0.74 -8.73 -9.00
CA ILE A 74 1.14 -8.00 -7.79
C ILE A 74 1.79 -8.95 -6.77
N ILE A 75 1.20 -10.13 -6.54
CA ILE A 75 1.76 -11.13 -5.63
C ILE A 75 3.14 -11.59 -6.12
N LYS A 76 3.31 -11.85 -7.42
CA LYS A 76 4.60 -12.22 -8.00
C LYS A 76 5.63 -11.11 -7.88
N MET A 77 5.22 -9.85 -8.08
CA MET A 77 6.09 -8.70 -7.84
C MET A 77 6.55 -8.59 -6.37
N LEU A 78 5.69 -8.99 -5.45
CA LEU A 78 5.98 -9.00 -4.03
C LEU A 78 6.79 -10.23 -3.59
N ASP A 79 6.77 -11.32 -4.34
CA ASP A 79 7.51 -12.56 -4.06
C ASP A 79 8.87 -12.58 -4.77
N SER A 80 9.75 -11.86 -4.24
CA SER A 80 11.01 -11.34 -4.74
C SER A 80 12.17 -12.32 -4.92
N GLY A 81 12.00 -13.31 -5.64
CA GLY A 81 13.13 -14.15 -6.07
C GLY A 81 13.16 -14.34 -7.56
N GLN A 82 12.11 -13.92 -8.25
CA GLN A 82 11.93 -14.16 -9.67
C GLN A 82 12.04 -12.86 -10.46
N ASP A 83 12.43 -12.98 -11.70
CA ASP A 83 12.38 -11.89 -12.66
C ASP A 83 10.95 -11.35 -12.72
N VAL A 84 10.76 -10.10 -12.37
CA VAL A 84 9.43 -9.48 -12.28
C VAL A 84 8.73 -9.49 -13.65
N PHE A 85 9.50 -9.58 -14.71
CA PHE A 85 9.00 -9.59 -16.09
C PHE A 85 9.59 -10.74 -16.90
N PRO A 86 9.20 -12.00 -16.60
CA PRO A 86 9.72 -13.15 -17.34
C PRO A 86 9.25 -13.17 -18.81
N ASN A 87 8.20 -12.44 -19.15
CA ASN A 87 7.70 -12.32 -20.51
C ASN A 87 7.34 -10.87 -20.87
N ASP A 88 7.34 -10.59 -22.17
CA ASP A 88 7.01 -9.28 -22.71
C ASP A 88 5.53 -8.89 -22.55
N ASP A 89 4.64 -9.85 -22.35
CA ASP A 89 3.19 -9.59 -22.29
C ASP A 89 2.80 -8.69 -21.13
N LEU A 90 3.38 -8.90 -19.95
CA LEU A 90 3.11 -8.05 -18.80
C LEU A 90 3.67 -6.65 -19.01
N TYR A 91 4.92 -6.58 -19.48
CA TYR A 91 5.59 -5.33 -19.76
C TYR A 91 4.85 -4.50 -20.83
N ASN A 92 4.36 -5.13 -21.91
CA ASN A 92 3.64 -4.47 -22.99
C ASN A 92 2.27 -3.92 -22.55
N ARG A 93 1.70 -4.46 -21.48
CA ARG A 93 0.44 -3.96 -20.88
C ARG A 93 0.64 -2.76 -19.96
N LEU A 94 1.88 -2.48 -19.52
CA LEU A 94 2.16 -1.36 -18.61
C LEU A 94 1.78 -0.04 -19.27
N LYS A 95 1.15 0.84 -18.49
CA LYS A 95 0.88 2.23 -18.86
C LYS A 95 2.02 3.11 -18.41
N ASP A 96 2.01 4.38 -18.80
CA ASP A 96 3.01 5.37 -18.38
C ASP A 96 3.15 5.38 -16.85
N TYR A 97 2.03 5.25 -16.14
CA TYR A 97 1.99 5.04 -14.69
C TYR A 97 1.18 3.80 -14.35
N THR A 98 1.83 2.88 -13.68
CA THR A 98 1.17 1.70 -13.09
C THR A 98 0.82 2.00 -11.65
N ARG A 99 -0.49 2.11 -11.40
CA ARG A 99 -1.02 2.33 -10.05
C ARG A 99 -1.52 1.03 -9.49
N PHE A 100 -1.20 0.75 -8.24
CA PHE A 100 -1.83 -0.34 -7.52
C PHE A 100 -2.12 0.05 -6.07
N ASN A 101 -3.19 -0.50 -5.55
CA ASN A 101 -3.57 -0.37 -4.16
C ASN A 101 -3.77 -1.77 -3.58
N VAL A 102 -3.19 -2.00 -2.42
CA VAL A 102 -3.40 -3.22 -1.64
C VAL A 102 -3.95 -2.83 -0.28
N ARG A 103 -5.07 -3.43 0.10
CA ARG A 103 -5.68 -3.24 1.41
C ARG A 103 -5.75 -4.56 2.12
N ALA A 104 -5.16 -4.65 3.29
CA ALA A 104 -5.26 -5.79 4.18
C ALA A 104 -6.02 -5.39 5.45
N ASN A 105 -7.06 -6.17 5.78
CA ASN A 105 -7.87 -5.96 6.97
C ASN A 105 -7.94 -7.26 7.76
N THR A 106 -7.76 -7.17 9.08
CA THR A 106 -7.94 -8.29 10.00
C THR A 106 -8.87 -7.86 11.13
N ASP A 107 -10.02 -8.50 11.23
CA ASP A 107 -10.88 -8.33 12.40
C ASP A 107 -10.25 -9.03 13.60
N ILE A 108 -9.77 -8.25 14.58
CA ILE A 108 -9.27 -8.78 15.85
C ILE A 108 -10.44 -9.24 16.69
N LEU A 109 -11.49 -8.41 16.74
CA LEU A 109 -12.71 -8.72 17.49
C LEU A 109 -13.85 -7.89 16.93
N SER A 110 -15.00 -8.50 16.70
CA SER A 110 -16.20 -7.75 16.35
C SER A 110 -17.49 -8.40 16.88
N PHE A 111 -18.43 -7.54 17.26
CA PHE A 111 -19.71 -7.92 17.81
C PHE A 111 -20.83 -7.20 17.07
N GLY A 112 -21.96 -7.88 16.94
CA GLY A 112 -23.18 -7.25 16.47
C GLY A 112 -24.40 -7.80 17.18
N TRP A 113 -25.29 -6.91 17.60
CA TRP A 113 -26.52 -7.30 18.31
C TRP A 113 -27.68 -6.41 17.97
N TYR A 114 -28.88 -6.97 18.03
CA TYR A 114 -30.14 -6.24 17.91
C TYR A 114 -30.58 -5.64 19.24
N LYS A 115 -31.07 -4.39 19.20
CA LYS A 115 -31.83 -3.76 20.29
C LYS A 115 -33.05 -3.08 19.69
N GLY A 116 -34.22 -3.71 19.84
CA GLY A 116 -35.44 -3.32 19.14
C GLY A 116 -35.27 -3.44 17.62
N LYS A 117 -35.61 -2.40 16.86
CA LYS A 117 -35.42 -2.34 15.39
C LYS A 117 -33.99 -1.93 14.99
N GLY A 118 -33.14 -1.54 15.94
CA GLY A 118 -31.78 -1.10 15.66
C GLY A 118 -30.78 -2.23 15.79
N PHE A 119 -29.72 -2.17 14.99
CA PHE A 119 -28.58 -3.08 15.04
C PHE A 119 -27.32 -2.32 15.40
N TRP A 120 -26.66 -2.73 16.48
CA TRP A 120 -25.42 -2.15 16.99
C TRP A 120 -24.25 -3.02 16.64
N THR A 121 -23.12 -2.40 16.39
CA THR A 121 -21.84 -3.09 16.15
C THR A 121 -20.72 -2.44 16.95
N ALA A 122 -19.79 -3.26 17.42
CA ALA A 122 -18.50 -2.81 17.94
C ALA A 122 -17.41 -3.67 17.35
N SER A 123 -16.28 -3.06 16.96
CA SER A 123 -15.20 -3.77 16.29
C SER A 123 -13.83 -3.21 16.61
N VAL A 124 -12.85 -4.10 16.64
CA VAL A 124 -11.41 -3.79 16.65
C VAL A 124 -10.82 -4.45 15.43
N ARG A 125 -10.22 -3.66 14.55
CA ARG A 125 -9.62 -4.11 13.29
C ARG A 125 -8.21 -3.58 13.13
N LEU A 126 -7.33 -4.39 12.60
CA LEU A 126 -6.02 -3.97 12.09
C LEU A 126 -6.14 -3.78 10.57
N ARG A 127 -5.69 -2.63 10.10
CA ARG A 127 -5.70 -2.30 8.67
C ARG A 127 -4.32 -1.88 8.21
N THR A 128 -3.99 -2.29 6.99
CA THR A 128 -2.84 -1.76 6.25
C THR A 128 -3.29 -1.45 4.84
N ASP A 129 -3.11 -0.21 4.47
CA ASP A 129 -3.36 0.29 3.13
C ASP A 129 -2.00 0.60 2.48
N VAL A 130 -1.78 0.07 1.29
CA VAL A 130 -0.60 0.35 0.45
C VAL A 130 -1.11 0.95 -0.85
N SER A 131 -0.59 2.09 -1.23
CA SER A 131 -0.83 2.70 -2.54
C SER A 131 0.48 3.04 -3.22
N SER A 132 0.50 2.94 -4.53
CA SER A 132 1.67 3.31 -5.30
C SER A 132 1.30 3.79 -6.69
N SER A 133 2.16 4.66 -7.22
CA SER A 133 2.19 5.09 -8.61
C SER A 133 3.61 4.90 -9.13
N ILE A 134 3.83 3.91 -9.98
CA ILE A 134 5.14 3.55 -10.49
C ILE A 134 5.19 3.88 -11.98
N PRO A 135 6.11 4.75 -12.42
CA PRO A 135 6.28 5.08 -13.83
C PRO A 135 6.85 3.89 -14.61
N LYS A 136 6.50 3.78 -15.88
CA LYS A 136 7.00 2.73 -16.76
C LYS A 136 8.53 2.73 -16.86
N THR A 137 9.14 3.89 -16.78
CA THR A 137 10.60 4.07 -16.78
C THR A 137 11.30 3.35 -15.62
N MET A 138 10.65 3.19 -14.47
CA MET A 138 11.17 2.38 -13.36
C MET A 138 11.21 0.88 -13.73
N PHE A 139 10.18 0.39 -14.41
CA PHE A 139 10.17 -0.98 -14.91
C PHE A 139 11.22 -1.19 -16.01
N ASP A 140 11.41 -0.21 -16.89
CA ASP A 140 12.49 -0.21 -17.89
C ASP A 140 13.87 -0.28 -17.23
N TYR A 141 14.05 0.52 -16.18
CA TYR A 141 15.28 0.52 -15.39
C TYR A 141 15.55 -0.86 -14.80
N LEU A 142 14.58 -1.43 -14.08
CA LEU A 142 14.74 -2.75 -13.44
C LEU A 142 14.94 -3.89 -14.42
N ARG A 143 14.29 -3.84 -15.60
CA ARG A 143 14.43 -4.84 -16.65
C ARG A 143 15.83 -4.80 -17.28
N ASN A 144 16.34 -3.60 -17.53
CA ASN A 144 17.60 -3.42 -18.24
C ASN A 144 18.82 -3.45 -17.30
N ILE A 145 18.64 -3.43 -15.99
CA ILE A 145 19.73 -3.42 -15.01
C ILE A 145 20.62 -4.66 -15.14
N SER A 146 20.05 -5.79 -15.57
CA SER A 146 20.79 -7.03 -15.82
C SER A 146 21.74 -6.92 -17.01
N SER A 147 21.41 -6.06 -17.97
CA SER A 147 22.27 -5.83 -19.15
C SER A 147 23.38 -4.82 -18.88
N LEU A 148 23.27 -4.03 -17.80
CA LEU A 148 24.23 -2.98 -17.45
C LEU A 148 25.47 -3.49 -16.73
N GLY A 149 25.48 -4.74 -16.27
CA GLY A 149 26.59 -4.93 -15.42
C GLY A 149 27.19 -6.25 -15.07
N VAL A 150 26.69 -7.38 -15.32
CA VAL A 150 27.24 -8.56 -14.64
C VAL A 150 27.82 -9.66 -15.54
N ASN A 151 27.65 -9.59 -16.81
CA ASN A 151 28.28 -10.53 -17.74
C ASN A 151 29.64 -10.07 -18.27
N SER A 152 30.21 -9.00 -17.73
CA SER A 152 31.50 -8.46 -18.23
C SER A 152 32.71 -8.99 -17.48
N ARG A 153 32.76 -10.31 -17.23
CA ARG A 153 34.07 -10.92 -16.91
C ARG A 153 34.92 -11.20 -18.15
N SER A 154 34.40 -11.00 -19.36
CA SER A 154 35.14 -11.34 -20.57
C SER A 154 35.12 -10.35 -21.74
N THR A 155 34.33 -9.31 -21.70
CA THR A 155 34.40 -8.25 -22.73
C THR A 155 34.14 -6.92 -22.02
N GLY A 156 35.17 -6.09 -22.02
CA GLY A 156 35.14 -4.79 -21.32
C GLY A 156 33.90 -3.99 -21.67
N ILE A 157 33.45 -3.19 -20.71
CA ILE A 157 32.38 -2.18 -20.81
C ILE A 157 32.55 -1.31 -22.08
N ALA A 158 33.76 -1.29 -22.62
CA ALA A 158 34.19 -0.50 -23.77
C ALA A 158 33.57 -0.87 -25.11
N SER A 159 32.88 -1.99 -25.32
CA SER A 159 32.44 -2.35 -26.67
C SER A 159 31.04 -1.91 -27.09
N ARG A 160 30.32 -1.16 -26.22
CA ARG A 160 29.06 -0.47 -26.58
C ARG A 160 28.99 0.90 -25.93
N ALA A 161 29.98 1.70 -26.27
CA ALA A 161 30.05 3.10 -25.88
C ALA A 161 28.85 3.89 -26.39
N ALA A 162 27.88 4.11 -25.53
CA ALA A 162 26.89 5.14 -25.74
C ALA A 162 26.62 5.78 -24.39
N THR A 163 26.85 7.07 -24.29
CA THR A 163 26.31 7.89 -23.22
C THR A 163 24.84 7.56 -23.11
N PHE A 164 24.39 7.04 -21.97
CA PHE A 164 22.98 6.78 -21.76
C PHE A 164 22.51 7.46 -20.48
N GLN A 165 21.28 7.88 -20.52
CA GLN A 165 20.57 8.46 -19.39
C GLN A 165 19.30 7.64 -19.13
N ARG A 166 19.05 7.35 -17.87
CA ARG A 166 17.80 6.75 -17.40
C ARG A 166 17.18 7.66 -16.37
N ASN A 167 15.97 8.13 -16.69
CA ASN A 167 15.21 9.02 -15.82
C ASN A 167 13.99 8.27 -15.29
N ILE A 168 13.75 8.39 -14.01
CA ILE A 168 12.54 7.93 -13.32
C ILE A 168 11.94 9.18 -12.69
N SER A 169 10.68 9.48 -12.98
CA SER A 169 9.98 10.64 -12.44
C SER A 169 8.63 10.27 -11.89
N ASP A 170 8.17 11.04 -10.93
CA ASP A 170 6.83 10.96 -10.35
C ASP A 170 6.47 9.55 -9.81
N MET A 171 7.41 8.92 -9.10
CA MET A 171 7.15 7.68 -8.40
C MET A 171 6.69 7.96 -6.97
N GLU A 172 5.57 7.39 -6.60
CA GLU A 172 4.99 7.52 -5.27
C GLU A 172 4.74 6.15 -4.66
N PHE A 173 4.98 6.05 -3.35
CA PHE A 173 4.69 4.85 -2.58
C PHE A 173 4.28 5.21 -1.15
N ASP A 174 3.06 4.87 -0.78
CA ASP A 174 2.48 5.12 0.54
C ASP A 174 2.08 3.81 1.22
N ILE A 175 2.44 3.68 2.49
CA ILE A 175 2.02 2.59 3.36
C ILE A 175 1.48 3.18 4.65
N THR A 176 0.23 2.90 4.95
CA THR A 176 -0.42 3.30 6.19
C THR A 176 -0.94 2.09 6.94
N SER A 177 -0.51 1.90 8.20
CA SER A 177 -1.02 0.84 9.08
C SER A 177 -1.63 1.45 10.33
N PHE A 178 -2.82 1.00 10.70
CA PHE A 178 -3.55 1.50 11.86
C PHE A 178 -4.52 0.48 12.44
N THR A 179 -4.81 0.62 13.73
CA THR A 179 -5.90 -0.09 14.39
C THR A 179 -7.14 0.80 14.39
N GLU A 180 -8.27 0.23 14.04
CA GLU A 180 -9.58 0.89 14.01
C GLU A 180 -10.46 0.34 15.13
N LEU A 181 -10.94 1.22 16.00
CA LEU A 181 -11.93 0.94 17.03
C LEU A 181 -13.26 1.52 16.56
N GLY A 182 -14.16 0.67 16.06
CA GLY A 182 -15.41 1.07 15.42
C GLY A 182 -16.63 0.83 16.29
N VAL A 183 -17.55 1.80 16.33
CA VAL A 183 -18.90 1.64 16.87
C VAL A 183 -19.89 2.01 15.78
N GLY A 184 -20.79 1.11 15.43
CA GLY A 184 -21.78 1.30 14.39
C GLY A 184 -23.20 1.13 14.87
N TYR A 185 -24.10 1.83 14.19
CA TYR A 185 -25.53 1.71 14.40
C TYR A 185 -26.25 1.76 13.05
N SER A 186 -27.22 0.88 12.89
CA SER A 186 -28.13 0.91 11.74
C SER A 186 -29.57 0.66 12.15
N ARG A 187 -30.51 1.26 11.42
CA ARG A 187 -31.94 1.17 11.72
C ARG A 187 -32.79 1.27 10.45
N PRO A 188 -33.84 0.43 10.31
CA PRO A 188 -34.91 0.71 9.36
C PRO A 188 -35.65 1.98 9.79
N ILE A 189 -35.73 2.95 8.91
CA ILE A 189 -36.51 4.18 9.07
C ILE A 189 -37.99 3.91 8.76
N ASN A 190 -38.21 3.09 7.74
CA ASN A 190 -39.53 2.58 7.33
C ASN A 190 -39.33 1.20 6.68
N ASP A 191 -40.40 0.62 6.15
CA ASP A 191 -40.39 -0.72 5.53
C ASP A 191 -39.50 -0.82 4.26
N LYS A 192 -39.10 0.31 3.70
CA LYS A 192 -38.31 0.37 2.46
C LYS A 192 -36.88 0.85 2.71
N LEU A 193 -36.65 1.74 3.67
CA LEU A 193 -35.36 2.44 3.88
C LEU A 193 -34.71 2.01 5.17
N THR A 194 -33.48 1.50 5.07
CA THR A 194 -32.58 1.30 6.21
C THR A 194 -31.36 2.21 6.05
N VAL A 195 -30.97 2.90 7.11
CA VAL A 195 -29.76 3.71 7.15
C VAL A 195 -28.82 3.18 8.23
N GLY A 196 -27.54 3.41 8.05
CA GLY A 196 -26.52 3.02 9.01
C GLY A 196 -25.31 3.96 8.98
N GLY A 197 -24.64 4.04 10.11
CA GLY A 197 -23.38 4.77 10.24
C GLY A 197 -22.46 4.04 11.20
N ARG A 198 -21.15 4.29 11.05
CA ARG A 198 -20.12 3.81 11.95
C ARG A 198 -19.16 4.95 12.22
N PHE A 199 -18.81 5.14 13.46
CA PHE A 199 -17.74 6.01 13.91
C PHE A 199 -16.54 5.16 14.27
N ASN A 200 -15.37 5.56 13.79
CA ASN A 200 -14.10 4.85 13.96
C ASN A 200 -13.09 5.78 14.64
N LEU A 201 -12.54 5.33 15.77
CA LEU A 201 -11.32 5.89 16.32
C LEU A 201 -10.13 5.18 15.70
N LEU A 202 -9.19 5.94 15.15
CA LEU A 202 -8.04 5.42 14.41
C LEU A 202 -6.77 5.60 15.25
N LEU A 203 -6.08 4.50 15.49
CA LEU A 203 -4.80 4.45 16.19
C LEU A 203 -3.71 4.13 15.17
N GLY A 204 -3.06 5.16 14.64
CA GLY A 204 -1.99 5.02 13.64
C GLY A 204 -0.78 4.31 14.24
N LEU A 205 -0.34 3.25 13.59
CA LEU A 205 0.79 2.43 14.01
C LEU A 205 2.04 2.78 13.22
N SER A 206 1.92 2.86 11.91
CA SER A 206 2.99 3.29 11.02
C SER A 206 2.44 3.99 9.78
N HIS A 207 3.21 4.95 9.30
CA HIS A 207 3.01 5.57 7.99
C HIS A 207 4.37 5.78 7.34
N THR A 208 4.49 5.42 6.09
CA THR A 208 5.68 5.67 5.28
C THR A 208 5.24 6.15 3.92
N ASP A 209 5.76 7.30 3.56
CA ASP A 209 5.52 7.99 2.30
C ASP A 209 6.86 8.21 1.60
N VAL A 210 6.99 7.73 0.37
CA VAL A 210 8.18 7.86 -0.47
C VAL A 210 7.76 8.53 -1.77
N GLU A 211 8.32 9.67 -2.03
CA GLU A 211 8.13 10.44 -3.26
C GLU A 211 9.47 10.56 -3.98
N VAL A 212 9.49 10.21 -5.26
CA VAL A 212 10.65 10.40 -6.15
C VAL A 212 10.20 11.29 -7.30
N ASP A 213 10.43 12.59 -7.17
CA ASP A 213 10.10 13.56 -8.21
C ASP A 213 10.95 13.31 -9.45
N ASN A 214 12.24 13.03 -9.25
CA ASN A 214 13.16 12.72 -10.32
C ASN A 214 14.35 11.89 -9.81
N PHE A 215 14.71 10.86 -10.55
CA PHE A 215 15.95 10.13 -10.38
C PHE A 215 16.58 9.91 -11.75
N SER A 216 17.83 10.29 -11.91
CA SER A 216 18.60 10.17 -13.14
C SER A 216 19.86 9.35 -12.91
N LEU A 217 20.05 8.31 -13.71
CA LEU A 217 21.31 7.61 -13.82
C LEU A 217 21.97 7.97 -15.15
N ASN A 218 23.16 8.53 -15.07
CA ASN A 218 23.90 9.03 -16.21
C ASN A 218 25.22 8.27 -16.34
N VAL A 219 25.53 7.83 -17.54
CA VAL A 219 26.81 7.23 -17.88
C VAL A 219 27.39 8.04 -19.04
N GLU A 220 28.47 8.72 -18.79
CA GLU A 220 29.19 9.54 -19.77
C GLU A 220 30.47 8.81 -20.18
N ILE A 221 30.58 8.51 -21.48
CA ILE A 221 31.74 7.82 -22.07
C ILE A 221 32.32 8.77 -23.12
N PRO A 222 33.32 9.60 -22.76
CA PRO A 222 34.02 10.46 -23.70
C PRO A 222 34.89 9.63 -24.66
N ASP A 223 35.45 10.26 -25.69
CA ASP A 223 36.36 9.61 -26.67
C ASP A 223 37.55 8.95 -25.98
N ASP A 224 38.05 9.54 -24.90
CA ASP A 224 39.02 8.92 -24.00
C ASP A 224 38.29 8.10 -22.94
N ILE A 225 38.25 6.78 -23.10
CA ILE A 225 37.59 5.84 -22.20
C ILE A 225 38.14 5.91 -20.76
N SER A 226 39.39 6.35 -20.58
CA SER A 226 39.97 6.53 -19.24
C SER A 226 39.26 7.62 -18.42
N GLN A 227 38.48 8.49 -19.08
CA GLN A 227 37.69 9.56 -18.48
C GLN A 227 36.19 9.22 -18.37
N ALA A 228 35.81 7.96 -18.63
CA ALA A 228 34.44 7.54 -18.48
C ALA A 228 34.02 7.62 -16.99
N TYR A 229 32.87 8.26 -16.74
CA TYR A 229 32.33 8.37 -15.40
C TYR A 229 30.83 8.17 -15.38
N SER A 230 30.32 7.71 -14.25
CA SER A 230 28.90 7.51 -14.03
C SER A 230 28.48 8.24 -12.76
N TYR A 231 27.33 8.90 -12.83
CA TYR A 231 26.77 9.58 -11.69
C TYR A 231 25.26 9.47 -11.64
N ALA A 232 24.72 9.59 -10.44
CA ALA A 232 23.29 9.69 -10.21
C ALA A 232 22.94 11.05 -9.63
N THR A 233 21.76 11.56 -10.01
CA THR A 233 21.11 12.69 -9.36
C THR A 233 19.73 12.26 -8.89
N SER A 234 19.25 12.79 -7.80
CA SER A 234 17.94 12.45 -7.25
C SER A 234 17.29 13.66 -6.61
N LYS A 235 15.98 13.79 -6.86
CA LYS A 235 15.08 14.64 -6.10
C LYS A 235 14.02 13.72 -5.49
N SER A 236 14.26 13.33 -4.26
CA SER A 236 13.43 12.32 -3.58
C SER A 236 13.22 12.73 -2.14
N HIS A 237 12.10 12.28 -1.61
CA HIS A 237 11.69 12.55 -0.25
C HIS A 237 11.11 11.28 0.37
N VAL A 238 11.48 11.01 1.61
CA VAL A 238 10.86 9.95 2.41
C VAL A 238 10.49 10.48 3.77
N LYS A 239 9.26 10.18 4.16
CA LYS A 239 8.73 10.49 5.49
C LYS A 239 8.18 9.22 6.10
N THR A 240 8.62 8.91 7.32
CA THR A 240 8.09 7.77 8.06
C THR A 240 7.73 8.18 9.47
N SER A 241 6.59 7.70 9.94
CA SER A 241 6.13 7.85 11.32
C SER A 241 5.87 6.48 11.90
N MET A 242 6.70 6.06 12.83
CA MET A 242 6.58 4.77 13.50
C MET A 242 7.23 4.83 14.87
N LYS A 243 6.56 4.30 15.88
CA LYS A 243 7.16 4.12 17.20
C LYS A 243 7.89 2.76 17.22
N GLY A 244 9.18 2.77 17.60
CA GLY A 244 9.99 1.54 17.64
C GLY A 244 10.49 1.08 16.28
N GLY A 245 10.69 2.01 15.33
CA GLY A 245 11.22 1.69 14.01
C GLY A 245 11.29 2.90 13.09
N GLY A 246 11.52 2.66 11.81
CA GLY A 246 11.59 3.67 10.77
C GLY A 246 12.87 3.57 9.96
N LEU A 247 13.29 4.69 9.38
CA LEU A 247 14.50 4.76 8.59
C LEU A 247 15.74 4.48 9.45
N THR A 248 16.67 3.75 8.89
CA THR A 248 18.01 3.58 9.44
C THR A 248 19.01 4.41 8.63
N PHE A 249 20.08 4.85 9.30
CA PHE A 249 21.05 5.76 8.73
C PHE A 249 22.45 5.26 8.99
N SER A 250 23.34 5.48 8.02
CA SER A 250 24.78 5.38 8.15
C SER A 250 25.42 6.75 8.07
N ASP A 251 26.51 6.94 8.79
CA ASP A 251 27.28 8.17 8.78
C ASP A 251 28.20 8.19 7.54
N VAL A 252 28.11 9.27 6.76
CA VAL A 252 28.92 9.50 5.56
C VAL A 252 29.58 10.87 5.66
N ASN A 253 30.88 10.96 5.33
CA ASN A 253 31.59 12.23 5.25
C ASN A 253 31.31 12.94 3.93
N ASP A 254 30.98 14.23 3.98
CA ASP A 254 30.70 15.07 2.80
C ASP A 254 31.96 15.58 2.08
N GLY A 255 33.15 15.12 2.49
CA GLY A 255 34.43 15.62 1.96
C GLY A 255 34.88 16.97 2.52
N SER A 256 34.00 17.70 3.21
CA SER A 256 34.28 18.98 3.87
C SER A 256 34.47 18.84 5.39
N GLY A 257 34.47 17.62 5.89
CA GLY A 257 34.64 17.29 7.31
C GLY A 257 33.33 17.23 8.11
N ASN A 258 32.17 17.42 7.47
CA ASN A 258 30.88 17.21 8.11
C ASN A 258 30.42 15.76 7.98
N THR A 259 29.79 15.25 9.01
CA THR A 259 29.15 13.93 8.98
C THR A 259 27.68 14.10 8.64
N LEU A 260 27.27 13.51 7.52
CA LEU A 260 25.88 13.45 7.07
C LEU A 260 25.33 12.05 7.39
N ARG A 261 24.06 11.97 7.74
CA ARG A 261 23.36 10.70 7.98
C ARG A 261 22.59 10.30 6.74
N GLN A 262 23.14 9.34 6.00
CA GLN A 262 22.53 8.81 4.78
C GLN A 262 21.58 7.65 5.11
N VAL A 263 20.42 7.59 4.45
CA VAL A 263 19.49 6.47 4.57
C VAL A 263 20.16 5.19 4.08
N ASP A 264 20.26 4.19 4.92
CA ASP A 264 20.82 2.87 4.59
C ASP A 264 19.79 1.74 4.63
N GLY A 265 18.57 2.02 5.09
CA GLY A 265 17.50 1.04 5.10
C GLY A 265 16.31 1.44 5.96
N TYR A 266 15.58 0.42 6.35
CA TYR A 266 14.39 0.53 7.18
C TYR A 266 14.41 -0.56 8.25
N ASN A 267 14.20 -0.19 9.49
CA ASN A 267 14.15 -1.12 10.62
C ASN A 267 12.76 -1.14 11.26
N PHE A 268 12.43 -2.26 11.82
CA PHE A 268 11.20 -2.46 12.57
C PHE A 268 11.52 -3.21 13.87
N ASP A 269 11.29 -2.55 15.00
CA ASP A 269 11.43 -3.15 16.32
C ASP A 269 10.07 -3.41 16.95
N MET A 270 9.72 -4.69 17.07
CA MET A 270 8.47 -5.12 17.72
C MET A 270 8.40 -4.74 19.20
N GLY A 271 9.55 -4.64 19.88
CA GLY A 271 9.62 -4.28 21.30
C GLY A 271 9.26 -2.82 21.59
N GLY A 272 9.52 -1.94 20.62
CA GLY A 272 9.20 -0.51 20.69
C GLY A 272 7.88 -0.11 20.07
N PHE A 273 7.13 -1.07 19.49
CA PHE A 273 5.91 -0.82 18.74
C PHE A 273 4.83 -0.10 19.56
N GLY A 274 4.13 0.83 18.95
CA GLY A 274 3.06 1.58 19.62
C GLY A 274 2.38 2.60 18.73
N ILE A 275 1.52 3.41 19.32
CA ILE A 275 0.72 4.40 18.60
C ILE A 275 1.62 5.56 18.16
N ALA A 276 1.74 5.74 16.86
CA ALA A 276 2.48 6.82 16.21
C ALA A 276 1.58 8.01 15.81
N GLY A 277 0.28 7.77 15.63
CA GLY A 277 -0.71 8.78 15.26
C GLY A 277 -2.08 8.46 15.81
N THR A 278 -2.99 9.43 15.76
CA THR A 278 -4.40 9.25 16.15
C THR A 278 -5.30 9.97 15.15
N GLY A 279 -6.49 9.44 14.95
CA GLY A 279 -7.44 10.00 14.01
C GLY A 279 -8.86 9.54 14.22
N VAL A 280 -9.73 9.97 13.35
CA VAL A 280 -11.14 9.58 13.34
C VAL A 280 -11.59 9.28 11.91
N GLY A 281 -12.59 8.41 11.80
CA GLY A 281 -13.23 8.08 10.55
C GLY A 281 -14.73 7.87 10.70
N ILE A 282 -15.47 8.05 9.62
CA ILE A 282 -16.91 7.85 9.56
C ILE A 282 -17.25 7.04 8.32
N ASP A 283 -18.12 6.06 8.49
CA ASP A 283 -18.74 5.31 7.40
C ASP A 283 -20.24 5.55 7.42
N LEU A 284 -20.83 5.76 6.26
CA LEU A 284 -22.25 5.96 6.08
C LEU A 284 -22.80 4.96 5.09
N GLY A 285 -24.06 4.54 5.29
CA GLY A 285 -24.70 3.61 4.38
C GLY A 285 -26.21 3.73 4.37
N ALA A 286 -26.79 3.35 3.25
CA ALA A 286 -28.22 3.26 3.07
C ALA A 286 -28.59 2.07 2.18
N THR A 287 -29.75 1.47 2.44
CA THR A 287 -30.38 0.47 1.56
C THR A 287 -31.83 0.86 1.33
N TYR A 288 -32.30 0.74 0.10
CA TYR A 288 -33.67 1.07 -0.27
C TYR A 288 -34.30 -0.06 -1.09
N LYS A 289 -35.42 -0.59 -0.56
CA LYS A 289 -36.23 -1.61 -1.23
C LYS A 289 -37.13 -0.93 -2.26
N VAL A 290 -36.73 -0.98 -3.52
CA VAL A 290 -37.49 -0.38 -4.65
C VAL A 290 -38.75 -1.18 -4.92
N MET A 291 -38.60 -2.51 -4.97
CA MET A 291 -39.68 -3.50 -5.17
C MET A 291 -39.38 -4.69 -4.23
N ASP A 292 -40.33 -5.64 -4.12
CA ASP A 292 -40.15 -6.81 -3.28
C ASP A 292 -38.94 -7.64 -3.64
N ASN A 293 -38.56 -7.62 -4.90
CA ASN A 293 -37.44 -8.36 -5.45
C ASN A 293 -36.20 -7.49 -5.81
N LEU A 294 -36.27 -6.16 -5.62
CA LEU A 294 -35.17 -5.25 -5.97
C LEU A 294 -34.84 -4.33 -4.80
N THR A 295 -33.62 -4.46 -4.29
CA THR A 295 -33.05 -3.57 -3.29
C THR A 295 -31.82 -2.87 -3.88
N VAL A 296 -31.76 -1.55 -3.79
CA VAL A 296 -30.59 -0.74 -4.11
C VAL A 296 -29.92 -0.30 -2.82
N SER A 297 -28.61 -0.08 -2.88
CA SER A 297 -27.84 0.33 -1.72
C SER A 297 -26.65 1.20 -2.12
N ALA A 298 -26.29 2.11 -1.24
CA ALA A 298 -25.13 2.95 -1.39
C ALA A 298 -24.41 3.11 -0.05
N SER A 299 -23.09 3.26 -0.09
CA SER A 299 -22.29 3.57 1.06
C SER A 299 -21.12 4.48 0.72
N LEU A 300 -20.71 5.27 1.70
CA LEU A 300 -19.54 6.11 1.67
C LEU A 300 -18.70 5.73 2.90
N LEU A 301 -17.52 5.19 2.64
CA LEU A 301 -16.65 4.58 3.66
C LEU A 301 -15.35 5.34 3.78
N ASP A 302 -14.71 5.20 4.94
CA ASP A 302 -13.37 5.72 5.20
C ASP A 302 -13.27 7.26 5.06
N LEU A 303 -14.33 8.01 5.42
CA LEU A 303 -14.26 9.46 5.54
C LEU A 303 -13.51 9.81 6.82
N GLY A 304 -12.19 10.00 6.72
CA GLY A 304 -11.39 10.19 7.92
C GLY A 304 -9.97 10.64 7.65
N PHE A 305 -9.24 10.81 8.75
CA PHE A 305 -7.84 11.21 8.73
C PHE A 305 -7.11 10.66 9.95
N ILE A 306 -5.76 10.58 9.85
CA ILE A 306 -4.85 10.27 10.95
C ILE A 306 -3.84 11.40 11.05
N ARG A 307 -3.66 11.95 12.26
CA ARG A 307 -2.61 12.91 12.59
C ARG A 307 -1.42 12.18 13.22
N TRP A 308 -0.29 12.28 12.58
CA TRP A 308 0.98 11.66 12.98
C TRP A 308 1.78 12.62 13.87
N ARG A 309 2.48 12.07 14.87
CA ARG A 309 3.23 12.84 15.85
C ARG A 309 4.66 13.08 15.38
N SER A 310 5.15 14.29 15.52
CA SER A 310 6.53 14.66 15.17
C SER A 310 7.59 13.86 15.94
N GLY A 311 7.35 13.54 17.21
CA GLY A 311 8.32 12.81 18.06
C GLY A 311 8.60 11.36 17.65
N VAL A 312 7.90 10.82 16.65
CA VAL A 312 8.11 9.47 16.06
C VAL A 312 8.19 9.54 14.54
N THR A 313 8.39 10.75 14.01
CA THR A 313 8.51 11.00 12.58
C THR A 313 9.99 11.22 12.21
N THR A 314 10.42 10.57 11.16
CA THR A 314 11.73 10.76 10.54
C THR A 314 11.54 11.18 9.09
N VAL A 315 12.34 12.11 8.64
CA VAL A 315 12.31 12.65 7.27
C VAL A 315 13.70 12.56 6.68
N ALA A 316 13.79 12.18 5.42
CA ALA A 316 15.02 12.26 4.66
C ALA A 316 14.73 12.74 3.24
N SER A 317 15.65 13.49 2.68
CA SER A 317 15.56 14.03 1.32
C SER A 317 16.90 13.98 0.61
N SER A 318 16.88 13.99 -0.71
CA SER A 318 18.06 14.11 -1.53
C SER A 318 18.22 15.55 -2.04
N ASP A 319 19.44 15.96 -2.30
CA ASP A 319 19.75 17.22 -2.99
C ASP A 319 19.71 16.99 -4.51
N GLU A 320 18.77 17.61 -5.21
CA GLU A 320 18.60 17.48 -6.66
C GLU A 320 19.81 17.96 -7.47
N ASN A 321 20.63 18.84 -6.89
CA ASN A 321 21.82 19.41 -7.55
C ASN A 321 23.08 18.56 -7.27
N ALA A 322 23.03 17.66 -6.30
CA ALA A 322 24.17 16.82 -5.96
C ALA A 322 24.34 15.68 -6.98
N LYS A 323 25.48 15.69 -7.68
CA LYS A 323 25.92 14.56 -8.50
C LYS A 323 26.66 13.58 -7.61
N VAL A 324 26.12 12.38 -7.45
CA VAL A 324 26.76 11.30 -6.70
C VAL A 324 27.48 10.40 -7.67
N GLU A 325 28.80 10.42 -7.63
CA GLU A 325 29.63 9.53 -8.45
C GLU A 325 29.40 8.07 -8.08
N ILE A 326 29.27 7.22 -9.10
CA ILE A 326 29.08 5.79 -8.93
C ILE A 326 30.48 5.12 -8.98
N ASN A 327 30.85 4.51 -7.88
CA ASN A 327 32.14 3.87 -7.68
C ASN A 327 32.00 2.47 -7.08
N GLU A 328 33.12 1.81 -6.76
CA GLU A 328 33.16 0.45 -6.21
C GLU A 328 32.40 0.29 -4.89
N ASN A 329 32.21 1.37 -4.12
CA ASN A 329 31.55 1.31 -2.82
C ASN A 329 30.02 1.42 -2.89
N ASN A 330 29.48 2.05 -3.93
CA ASN A 330 28.05 2.35 -4.02
C ASN A 330 27.34 1.77 -5.24
N TYR A 331 28.04 1.20 -6.22
CA TYR A 331 27.42 0.72 -7.47
C TYR A 331 26.33 -0.33 -7.24
N LEU A 332 26.41 -1.14 -6.20
CA LEU A 332 25.41 -2.14 -5.85
C LEU A 332 24.04 -1.52 -5.52
N ASN A 333 24.02 -0.29 -4.99
CA ASN A 333 22.77 0.42 -4.71
C ASN A 333 21.99 0.70 -6.00
N TYR A 334 22.69 0.96 -7.11
CA TYR A 334 22.11 1.23 -8.41
C TYR A 334 21.80 -0.05 -9.20
N LEU A 335 22.43 -1.17 -8.88
CA LEU A 335 22.16 -2.47 -9.48
C LEU A 335 21.10 -3.28 -8.72
N SER A 336 20.56 -2.76 -7.64
CA SER A 336 19.51 -3.42 -6.87
C SER A 336 18.24 -3.55 -7.71
N ARG A 337 17.66 -4.75 -7.76
CA ARG A 337 16.35 -5.00 -8.37
C ARG A 337 15.17 -4.70 -7.45
N ASP A 338 15.46 -4.37 -6.20
CA ASP A 338 14.46 -3.96 -5.23
C ASP A 338 14.05 -2.50 -5.51
N PHE A 339 12.83 -2.27 -5.98
CA PHE A 339 12.35 -0.92 -6.26
C PHE A 339 12.17 -0.07 -4.98
N MET A 340 12.13 -0.72 -3.81
CA MET A 340 12.10 -0.08 -2.48
C MET A 340 13.49 0.07 -1.86
N ASP A 341 14.55 -0.17 -2.62
CA ASP A 341 15.90 0.10 -2.13
C ASP A 341 16.17 1.61 -2.14
N LEU A 342 15.95 2.23 -0.97
CA LEU A 342 16.07 3.67 -0.79
C LEU A 342 17.50 4.21 -0.95
N LYS A 343 18.52 3.33 -0.87
CA LYS A 343 19.94 3.73 -0.98
C LYS A 343 20.26 4.38 -2.33
N ARG A 344 19.59 3.94 -3.41
CA ARG A 344 19.81 4.50 -4.75
C ARG A 344 19.46 5.98 -4.89
N PHE A 345 18.59 6.47 -4.01
CA PHE A 345 18.11 7.85 -4.08
C PHE A 345 18.97 8.84 -3.31
N ASN A 346 20.03 8.38 -2.64
CA ASN A 346 21.01 9.22 -1.93
C ASN A 346 20.36 10.25 -0.98
N MET A 347 19.41 9.77 -0.16
CA MET A 347 18.68 10.62 0.78
C MET A 347 19.42 10.76 2.10
N PHE A 348 19.41 11.97 2.65
CA PHE A 348 20.00 12.31 3.94
C PHE A 348 18.94 12.76 4.94
N GLU A 349 19.17 12.49 6.23
CA GLU A 349 18.27 12.89 7.30
C GLU A 349 18.04 14.39 7.30
N ASP A 350 16.77 14.81 7.26
CA ASP A 350 16.35 16.20 7.37
C ASP A 350 15.60 16.42 8.69
N LYS A 351 16.35 16.83 9.73
CA LYS A 351 15.78 17.13 11.05
C LYS A 351 14.90 18.37 11.06
N ASN A 352 15.10 19.29 10.11
CA ASN A 352 14.33 20.53 10.04
C ASN A 352 12.94 20.32 9.43
N ALA A 353 12.78 19.29 8.61
CA ALA A 353 11.50 18.93 8.02
C ALA A 353 10.60 18.08 8.94
N VAL A 354 11.08 17.69 10.13
CA VAL A 354 10.32 16.88 11.07
C VAL A 354 9.19 17.70 11.71
N ALA A 355 7.95 17.39 11.35
CA ALA A 355 6.76 18.03 11.88
C ALA A 355 5.61 17.02 12.05
N ALA A 356 4.64 17.36 12.90
CA ALA A 356 3.38 16.63 12.91
C ALA A 356 2.59 16.92 11.63
N TYR A 357 2.04 15.89 11.02
CA TYR A 357 1.28 16.01 9.76
C TYR A 357 0.02 15.15 9.79
N THR A 358 -0.83 15.31 8.80
CA THR A 358 -2.10 14.62 8.70
C THR A 358 -2.22 13.92 7.36
N THR A 359 -2.60 12.65 7.38
CA THR A 359 -2.96 11.88 6.20
C THR A 359 -4.46 11.63 6.16
N LYS A 360 -5.06 11.67 4.98
CA LYS A 360 -6.46 11.33 4.77
C LYS A 360 -6.58 9.85 4.46
N LEU A 361 -7.65 9.21 4.91
CA LEU A 361 -7.98 7.86 4.46
C LEU A 361 -8.46 7.89 2.99
N SER A 362 -8.21 6.81 2.28
CA SER A 362 -8.73 6.62 0.91
C SER A 362 -10.23 6.33 0.97
N SER A 363 -11.06 7.37 0.84
CA SER A 363 -12.52 7.25 0.86
C SER A 363 -13.02 6.38 -0.29
N THR A 364 -14.02 5.55 -0.01
CA THR A 364 -14.60 4.61 -0.98
C THR A 364 -16.11 4.83 -1.09
N PHE A 365 -16.60 5.11 -2.31
CA PHE A 365 -18.01 5.09 -2.62
C PHE A 365 -18.38 3.75 -3.25
N LEU A 366 -19.42 3.10 -2.71
CA LEU A 366 -19.95 1.85 -3.23
C LEU A 366 -21.44 2.02 -3.54
N ALA A 367 -21.86 1.54 -4.70
CA ALA A 367 -23.26 1.40 -5.07
C ALA A 367 -23.51 -0.02 -5.56
N ALA A 368 -24.61 -0.61 -5.13
CA ALA A 368 -24.96 -1.97 -5.52
C ALA A 368 -26.48 -2.14 -5.60
N TYR A 369 -26.92 -3.15 -6.37
CA TYR A 369 -28.30 -3.60 -6.36
C TYR A 369 -28.34 -5.12 -6.15
N ILE A 370 -29.40 -5.56 -5.48
CA ILE A 370 -29.69 -6.99 -5.25
C ILE A 370 -31.04 -7.26 -5.91
N PHE A 371 -31.00 -8.09 -6.93
CA PHE A 371 -32.22 -8.60 -7.58
C PHE A 371 -32.44 -10.05 -7.17
N ARG A 372 -33.60 -10.35 -6.57
CA ARG A 372 -34.00 -11.70 -6.21
C ARG A 372 -34.97 -12.22 -7.27
N SER A 373 -34.63 -13.33 -7.95
CA SER A 373 -35.58 -14.00 -8.82
C SER A 373 -36.74 -14.54 -7.96
N ILE A 374 -37.98 -14.18 -8.33
CA ILE A 374 -39.15 -14.78 -7.73
C ILE A 374 -39.21 -16.24 -8.25
N PRO A 375 -39.18 -17.26 -7.36
CA PRO A 375 -39.35 -18.63 -7.84
C PRO A 375 -40.69 -18.76 -8.54
N VAL A 376 -40.67 -19.04 -9.84
CA VAL A 376 -41.88 -19.37 -10.58
C VAL A 376 -42.34 -20.74 -10.08
N HIS A 377 -43.38 -20.78 -9.29
CA HIS A 377 -44.07 -22.02 -8.93
C HIS A 377 -44.79 -22.49 -10.19
N PHE A 378 -44.25 -23.48 -10.87
CA PHE A 378 -45.03 -24.23 -11.83
C PHE A 378 -45.98 -25.12 -11.00
N PRO A 379 -47.31 -24.97 -11.13
CA PRO A 379 -48.23 -25.90 -10.52
C PRO A 379 -47.94 -27.27 -11.14
N ALA A 380 -47.70 -28.27 -10.30
CA ALA A 380 -47.59 -29.64 -10.77
C ALA A 380 -48.92 -29.98 -11.48
N ALA A 381 -48.83 -30.24 -12.78
CA ALA A 381 -49.97 -30.81 -13.52
C ALA A 381 -50.21 -32.25 -12.95
N TYR A 382 -51.35 -32.45 -12.34
CA TYR A 382 -51.85 -33.75 -11.96
C TYR A 382 -52.40 -34.46 -13.20
#